data_939d2ac7e42f090c8c72fc932c422cca
#
_entry.id   939d2ac7e42f090c8c72fc932c422cca
#
_cell.length_a   1.000
_cell.length_b   1.000
_cell.length_c   1.000
_cell.angle_alpha   90.00
_cell.angle_beta   90.00
_cell.angle_gamma   90.00
#
_symmetry.space_group_name_H-M   'P 1'
#
loop_
_entity.id
_entity.type
_entity.pdbx_description
1 polymer ?
#
loop_
_entity_poly.entity_id
_entity_poly.type
_entity_poly.pdbx_seq_one_letter_code
_entity_poly.pdbx_strand_id
1 'polypeptide(L)'
;MKKLCLILCLCMLAVWLLPLYALGEDAAYTYAMSLMSPEDAAPGKAVQLPLDESGGMPFTINFTSDTMTYDDPTIHVERFRIRNQDTPYNCTVHYAKVRIADASQLRTSSCKGFNNRSVARVDVIGRHVNAVLAINGDFFGSHKDGYILRQGTVYRDAIDRKCDILLIDEDGDFHIIPYDVDQNSIDKTQIEGKKVINAFTFGPCLIKNDEVVLDIKADPAHADAPGRGARTVLIQTGHLEYMVITCREVGLTLEELTSLIQELTDHVECAYVLDGGLSSQMAFAGRLINKLADKTARPVTDIVYFASAWQTE
;
A
#
# COMPACT_ATOMS: atom_id res chain seq x y z
N MET A 1 -51.80 0.97 30.40
CA MET A 1 -51.39 1.69 29.20
C MET A 1 -49.92 2.18 29.25
N LYS A 2 -49.41 2.80 30.31
CA LYS A 2 -48.01 3.27 30.36
C LYS A 2 -46.93 2.18 30.25
N LYS A 3 -47.17 0.98 30.81
CA LYS A 3 -46.20 -0.13 30.73
C LYS A 3 -46.14 -0.79 29.33
N LEU A 4 -47.25 -0.79 28.58
CA LEU A 4 -47.30 -1.33 27.24
C LEU A 4 -46.56 -0.43 26.23
N CYS A 5 -46.65 0.90 26.40
CA CYS A 5 -45.96 1.88 25.60
C CYS A 5 -44.43 1.82 25.79
N LEU A 6 -43.97 1.55 27.03
CA LEU A 6 -42.53 1.43 27.31
C LEU A 6 -41.91 0.18 26.71
N ILE A 7 -42.65 -0.93 26.69
CA ILE A 7 -42.20 -2.19 26.05
C ILE A 7 -42.17 -2.05 24.55
N LEU A 8 -43.14 -1.37 23.92
CA LEU A 8 -43.13 -1.09 22.49
C LEU A 8 -41.99 -0.14 22.08
N CYS A 9 -41.70 0.90 22.89
CA CYS A 9 -40.54 1.78 22.62
C CYS A 9 -39.19 1.05 22.76
N LEU A 10 -39.07 0.17 23.76
CA LEU A 10 -37.86 -0.65 23.94
C LEU A 10 -37.72 -1.68 22.80
N CYS A 11 -38.79 -2.26 22.31
CA CYS A 11 -38.77 -3.15 21.17
C CYS A 11 -38.45 -2.40 19.88
N MET A 12 -38.93 -1.17 19.68
CA MET A 12 -38.56 -0.37 18.48
C MET A 12 -37.12 0.10 18.57
N LEU A 13 -36.58 0.50 19.73
CA LEU A 13 -35.18 0.82 19.89
C LEU A 13 -34.28 -0.40 19.68
N ALA A 14 -34.69 -1.58 20.13
CA ALA A 14 -33.97 -2.83 19.89
C ALA A 14 -33.96 -3.23 18.40
N VAL A 15 -35.05 -2.98 17.65
CA VAL A 15 -35.14 -3.24 16.22
C VAL A 15 -34.24 -2.29 15.42
N TRP A 16 -33.95 -1.08 15.90
CA TRP A 16 -33.01 -0.17 15.24
C TRP A 16 -31.54 -0.43 15.63
N LEU A 17 -31.28 -1.09 16.74
CA LEU A 17 -29.91 -1.46 17.16
C LEU A 17 -29.51 -2.87 16.70
N LEU A 18 -30.46 -3.77 16.46
CA LEU A 18 -30.21 -5.13 15.98
C LEU A 18 -29.56 -5.23 14.57
N PRO A 19 -29.78 -4.31 13.60
CA PRO A 19 -29.08 -4.41 12.33
C PRO A 19 -27.58 -4.13 12.41
N LEU A 20 -27.13 -3.38 13.40
CA LEU A 20 -25.68 -3.03 13.48
C LEU A 20 -24.85 -4.13 14.17
N TYR A 21 -25.45 -4.93 15.05
CA TYR A 21 -24.75 -6.01 15.76
C TYR A 21 -24.96 -7.41 15.15
N ALA A 22 -26.01 -7.58 14.35
CA ALA A 22 -26.33 -8.84 13.67
C ALA A 22 -25.80 -8.90 12.21
N LEU A 23 -25.45 -7.78 11.65
CA LEU A 23 -24.68 -7.73 10.42
C LEU A 23 -23.22 -7.99 10.83
N GLY A 24 -22.68 -9.17 10.50
CA GLY A 24 -21.28 -9.50 10.71
C GLY A 24 -20.36 -8.38 10.23
N GLU A 25 -19.10 -8.42 10.63
CA GLU A 25 -18.09 -7.43 10.19
C GLU A 25 -18.16 -7.15 8.68
N ASP A 26 -18.55 -8.12 7.88
CA ASP A 26 -18.72 -8.07 6.44
C ASP A 26 -19.72 -7.03 5.95
N ALA A 27 -20.89 -6.96 6.57
CA ALA A 27 -21.94 -6.04 6.10
C ALA A 27 -21.68 -4.58 6.53
N ALA A 28 -21.11 -4.38 7.72
CA ALA A 28 -20.67 -3.05 8.15
C ALA A 28 -19.53 -2.53 7.26
N TYR A 29 -18.70 -3.42 6.77
CA TYR A 29 -17.59 -3.13 5.89
C TYR A 29 -18.06 -2.81 4.47
N THR A 30 -18.95 -3.61 3.91
CA THR A 30 -19.60 -3.35 2.61
C THR A 30 -20.35 -2.01 2.64
N TYR A 31 -21.02 -1.69 3.75
CA TYR A 31 -21.68 -0.40 3.92
C TYR A 31 -20.67 0.76 3.95
N ALA A 32 -19.57 0.62 4.69
CA ALA A 32 -18.50 1.63 4.72
C ALA A 32 -17.88 1.85 3.34
N MET A 33 -17.72 0.77 2.55
CA MET A 33 -17.23 0.86 1.18
C MET A 33 -18.23 1.51 0.22
N SER A 34 -19.52 1.27 0.40
CA SER A 34 -20.55 1.92 -0.42
C SER A 34 -20.63 3.43 -0.25
N LEU A 35 -20.03 3.96 0.84
CA LEU A 35 -19.94 5.40 1.09
C LEU A 35 -18.66 6.03 0.49
N MET A 36 -17.77 5.21 -0.08
CA MET A 36 -16.53 5.69 -0.69
C MET A 36 -16.75 5.97 -2.16
N SER A 37 -16.36 7.16 -2.61
CA SER A 37 -16.32 7.49 -4.04
C SER A 37 -14.97 7.06 -4.63
N PRO A 38 -14.96 6.40 -5.79
CA PRO A 38 -13.72 6.09 -6.51
C PRO A 38 -12.95 7.34 -6.96
N GLU A 39 -13.60 8.49 -6.98
CA GLU A 39 -13.09 9.72 -7.59
C GLU A 39 -12.16 10.54 -6.70
N ASP A 40 -12.10 10.29 -5.39
CA ASP A 40 -11.22 11.03 -4.49
C ASP A 40 -9.76 10.58 -4.61
N ALA A 41 -9.30 10.56 -5.83
CA ALA A 41 -7.89 10.54 -6.11
C ALA A 41 -7.21 11.76 -5.48
N ALA A 42 -5.98 11.59 -5.05
CA ALA A 42 -5.16 12.70 -4.57
C ALA A 42 -5.34 13.93 -5.46
N PRO A 43 -5.65 15.09 -4.89
CA PRO A 43 -6.10 16.23 -5.65
C PRO A 43 -5.20 16.55 -6.84
N GLY A 44 -5.74 16.40 -8.01
CA GLY A 44 -5.38 17.18 -9.17
C GLY A 44 -4.27 16.69 -10.06
N LYS A 45 -3.73 15.46 -9.98
CA LYS A 45 -2.54 15.17 -10.80
C LYS A 45 -2.31 13.73 -11.25
N ALA A 46 -3.13 12.78 -10.85
CA ALA A 46 -3.10 11.48 -11.49
C ALA A 46 -3.76 11.61 -12.86
N VAL A 47 -3.24 10.88 -13.83
CA VAL A 47 -3.93 10.73 -15.12
C VAL A 47 -5.34 10.26 -14.82
N GLN A 48 -6.32 10.89 -15.43
CA GLN A 48 -7.72 10.49 -15.25
C GLN A 48 -7.88 9.10 -15.87
N LEU A 49 -8.38 8.16 -15.07
CA LEU A 49 -8.60 6.81 -15.54
C LEU A 49 -9.70 6.80 -16.61
N PRO A 50 -9.56 5.96 -17.64
CA PRO A 50 -10.68 5.64 -18.48
C PRO A 50 -11.80 5.03 -17.62
N LEU A 51 -13.03 5.47 -17.83
CA LEU A 51 -14.20 4.88 -17.20
C LEU A 51 -14.46 3.51 -17.81
N ASP A 52 -14.74 2.53 -16.98
CA ASP A 52 -15.27 1.27 -17.48
C ASP A 52 -16.75 1.45 -17.86
N GLU A 53 -17.03 1.56 -19.15
CA GLU A 53 -18.39 1.67 -19.71
C GLU A 53 -19.08 0.31 -19.88
N SER A 54 -18.49 -0.79 -19.42
CA SER A 54 -19.01 -2.14 -19.65
C SER A 54 -20.34 -2.44 -18.93
N GLY A 55 -20.80 -1.54 -18.06
CA GLY A 55 -22.00 -1.74 -17.24
C GLY A 55 -21.84 -2.87 -16.22
N GLY A 56 -20.59 -3.15 -15.85
CA GLY A 56 -20.20 -4.24 -15.00
C GLY A 56 -20.88 -4.23 -13.64
N MET A 57 -20.66 -5.28 -12.91
CA MET A 57 -21.19 -5.48 -11.58
C MET A 57 -20.62 -4.43 -10.62
N PRO A 58 -21.38 -3.97 -9.63
CA PRO A 58 -20.81 -3.22 -8.52
C PRO A 58 -19.70 -4.07 -7.87
N PHE A 59 -18.77 -3.40 -7.23
CA PHE A 59 -17.67 -4.08 -6.54
C PHE A 59 -18.16 -5.17 -5.58
N THR A 60 -17.41 -6.24 -5.44
CA THR A 60 -17.64 -7.26 -4.42
C THR A 60 -16.53 -7.22 -3.41
N ILE A 61 -16.87 -7.39 -2.14
CA ILE A 61 -15.92 -7.58 -1.05
C ILE A 61 -16.25 -8.88 -0.35
N ASN A 62 -15.23 -9.72 -0.22
CA ASN A 62 -15.30 -10.91 0.63
C ASN A 62 -14.13 -10.86 1.60
N PHE A 63 -14.34 -11.25 2.83
CA PHE A 63 -13.23 -11.42 3.74
C PHE A 63 -13.46 -12.49 4.81
N THR A 64 -12.36 -13.16 5.14
CA THR A 64 -12.21 -14.02 6.28
C THR A 64 -11.11 -13.46 7.17
N SER A 65 -10.77 -14.16 8.25
CA SER A 65 -9.65 -13.76 9.09
C SER A 65 -8.31 -13.78 8.36
N ASP A 66 -8.15 -14.65 7.36
CA ASP A 66 -6.89 -14.92 6.68
C ASP A 66 -6.86 -14.43 5.21
N THR A 67 -8.02 -14.16 4.62
CA THR A 67 -8.14 -13.65 3.25
C THR A 67 -9.11 -12.50 3.17
N MET A 68 -8.83 -11.53 2.29
CA MET A 68 -9.74 -10.46 1.92
C MET A 68 -9.64 -10.26 0.42
N THR A 69 -10.77 -10.11 -0.26
CA THR A 69 -10.83 -9.87 -1.70
C THR A 69 -11.67 -8.63 -1.96
N TYR A 70 -11.19 -7.76 -2.82
CA TYR A 70 -11.96 -6.69 -3.45
C TYR A 70 -11.90 -6.89 -4.95
N ASP A 71 -13.03 -6.80 -5.61
CA ASP A 71 -13.14 -7.01 -7.05
C ASP A 71 -14.14 -6.06 -7.67
N ASP A 72 -13.70 -5.32 -8.68
CA ASP A 72 -14.54 -4.58 -9.62
C ASP A 72 -13.89 -4.65 -11.01
N PRO A 73 -14.59 -4.18 -12.09
CA PRO A 73 -14.06 -4.28 -13.45
C PRO A 73 -12.69 -3.63 -13.67
N THR A 74 -12.24 -2.75 -12.78
CA THR A 74 -11.01 -1.99 -12.96
C THR A 74 -9.87 -2.42 -12.03
N ILE A 75 -10.20 -3.14 -10.95
CA ILE A 75 -9.19 -3.58 -9.99
C ILE A 75 -9.58 -4.88 -9.30
N HIS A 76 -8.61 -5.77 -9.16
CA HIS A 76 -8.72 -6.98 -8.36
C HIS A 76 -7.63 -6.98 -7.29
N VAL A 77 -8.02 -7.19 -6.03
CA VAL A 77 -7.09 -7.27 -4.89
C VAL A 77 -7.41 -8.49 -4.05
N GLU A 78 -6.42 -9.35 -3.86
CA GLU A 78 -6.49 -10.46 -2.92
C GLU A 78 -5.45 -10.27 -1.81
N ARG A 79 -5.89 -10.13 -0.58
CA ARG A 79 -5.02 -10.04 0.59
C ARG A 79 -5.04 -11.34 1.38
N PHE A 80 -3.85 -11.79 1.78
CA PHE A 80 -3.62 -13.00 2.55
C PHE A 80 -2.89 -12.69 3.85
N ARG A 81 -3.10 -13.52 4.86
CA ARG A 81 -2.34 -13.54 6.09
C ARG A 81 -1.71 -14.92 6.30
N ILE A 82 -0.40 -14.94 6.42
CA ILE A 82 0.35 -16.10 6.91
C ILE A 82 0.60 -15.86 8.39
N ARG A 83 0.13 -16.74 9.25
CA ARG A 83 0.31 -16.61 10.70
C ARG A 83 1.74 -16.99 11.09
N ASN A 84 2.24 -16.44 12.17
CA ASN A 84 3.59 -16.69 12.66
C ASN A 84 3.89 -18.19 12.87
N GLN A 85 2.92 -19.00 13.23
CA GLN A 85 3.05 -20.44 13.40
C GLN A 85 3.14 -21.23 12.08
N ASP A 86 2.70 -20.62 10.98
CA ASP A 86 2.64 -21.22 9.64
C ASP A 86 3.83 -20.79 8.76
N THR A 87 4.81 -20.10 9.35
CA THR A 87 6.03 -19.61 8.70
C THR A 87 7.27 -19.99 9.50
N PRO A 88 8.39 -20.35 8.87
CA PRO A 88 9.64 -20.64 9.56
C PRO A 88 10.22 -19.39 10.27
N TYR A 89 9.71 -18.21 9.95
CA TYR A 89 10.27 -16.93 10.39
C TYR A 89 9.72 -16.42 11.72
N ASN A 90 8.73 -17.11 12.33
CA ASN A 90 8.06 -16.71 13.57
C ASN A 90 7.54 -15.25 13.51
N CYS A 91 6.97 -14.89 12.40
CA CYS A 91 6.46 -13.54 12.10
C CYS A 91 5.15 -13.64 11.32
N THR A 92 4.16 -12.86 11.71
CA THR A 92 2.91 -12.74 10.92
C THR A 92 3.18 -11.87 9.69
N VAL A 93 2.87 -12.42 8.52
CA VAL A 93 3.01 -11.74 7.24
C VAL A 93 1.62 -11.45 6.66
N HIS A 94 1.42 -10.21 6.22
CA HIS A 94 0.30 -9.83 5.37
C HIS A 94 0.84 -9.52 3.99
N TYR A 95 0.28 -10.15 2.97
CA TYR A 95 0.60 -9.80 1.58
C TYR A 95 -0.69 -9.66 0.77
N ALA A 96 -0.63 -8.87 -0.28
CA ALA A 96 -1.74 -8.71 -1.20
C ALA A 96 -1.23 -8.74 -2.64
N LYS A 97 -1.93 -9.47 -3.50
CA LYS A 97 -1.78 -9.46 -4.96
C LYS A 97 -2.79 -8.47 -5.53
N VAL A 98 -2.34 -7.63 -6.44
CA VAL A 98 -3.13 -6.56 -7.03
C VAL A 98 -2.97 -6.61 -8.54
N ARG A 99 -4.10 -6.53 -9.25
CA ARG A 99 -4.15 -6.30 -10.69
C ARG A 99 -5.03 -5.09 -10.95
N ILE A 100 -4.55 -4.15 -11.72
CA ILE A 100 -5.25 -2.92 -12.10
C ILE A 100 -5.43 -2.86 -13.61
N ALA A 101 -6.42 -2.10 -14.06
CA ALA A 101 -6.72 -1.92 -15.48
C ALA A 101 -5.87 -0.81 -16.13
N ASP A 102 -5.39 0.15 -15.32
CA ASP A 102 -4.64 1.31 -15.79
C ASP A 102 -3.60 1.75 -14.75
N ALA A 103 -2.41 2.15 -15.20
CA ALA A 103 -1.29 2.54 -14.36
C ALA A 103 -1.62 3.67 -13.37
N SER A 104 -2.55 4.55 -13.73
CA SER A 104 -2.99 5.66 -12.87
C SER A 104 -3.73 5.21 -11.62
N GLN A 105 -4.07 3.93 -11.48
CA GLN A 105 -4.64 3.36 -10.25
C GLN A 105 -3.59 3.08 -9.16
N LEU A 106 -2.29 3.01 -9.52
CA LEU A 106 -1.19 2.99 -8.57
C LEU A 106 -0.78 4.42 -8.23
N ARG A 107 -1.08 4.87 -7.03
CA ARG A 107 -1.04 6.26 -6.61
C ARG A 107 -0.27 6.49 -5.32
N THR A 108 0.00 7.75 -5.06
CA THR A 108 0.57 8.20 -3.78
C THR A 108 -0.27 9.32 -3.20
N SER A 109 -0.36 9.37 -1.88
CA SER A 109 -1.01 10.46 -1.15
C SER A 109 -0.30 10.73 0.18
N SER A 110 -0.55 11.90 0.73
CA SER A 110 -0.02 12.31 2.02
C SER A 110 -1.10 13.03 2.84
N CYS A 111 -0.87 13.15 4.15
CA CYS A 111 -1.85 13.70 5.09
C CYS A 111 -2.33 15.12 4.71
N LYS A 112 -1.41 15.98 4.22
CA LYS A 112 -1.70 17.39 3.86
C LYS A 112 -0.92 17.87 2.63
N GLY A 113 -0.67 16.95 1.68
CA GLY A 113 0.14 17.24 0.49
C GLY A 113 1.64 17.06 0.74
N PHE A 114 2.41 16.85 -0.34
CA PHE A 114 3.82 16.46 -0.27
C PHE A 114 4.79 17.60 0.09
N ASN A 115 4.31 18.84 0.14
CA ASN A 115 5.06 19.98 0.70
C ASN A 115 4.92 20.07 2.23
N ASN A 116 4.18 19.19 2.85
CA ASN A 116 3.85 19.20 4.26
C ASN A 116 4.38 17.92 4.93
N ARG A 117 4.85 18.05 6.17
CA ARG A 117 5.35 16.93 6.98
C ARG A 117 4.34 16.40 8.00
N SER A 118 3.07 16.78 7.86
CA SER A 118 2.00 16.22 8.70
C SER A 118 1.90 14.73 8.50
N VAL A 119 1.56 14.04 9.56
CA VAL A 119 1.52 12.58 9.61
C VAL A 119 0.14 12.08 10.02
N ALA A 120 -0.27 10.96 9.46
CA ALA A 120 -1.45 10.21 9.88
C ALA A 120 -1.20 8.70 9.67
N ARG A 121 -2.06 7.85 10.20
CA ARG A 121 -1.96 6.40 9.93
C ARG A 121 -2.37 6.12 8.49
N VAL A 122 -1.85 5.02 7.94
CA VAL A 122 -2.14 4.58 6.57
C VAL A 122 -3.65 4.45 6.31
N ASP A 123 -4.41 3.89 7.26
CA ASP A 123 -5.87 3.75 7.12
C ASP A 123 -6.61 5.09 7.12
N VAL A 124 -6.07 6.11 7.78
CA VAL A 124 -6.68 7.45 7.80
C VAL A 124 -6.47 8.16 6.46
N ILE A 125 -5.22 8.14 5.95
CA ILE A 125 -4.93 8.72 4.63
C ILE A 125 -5.65 7.91 3.54
N GLY A 126 -5.62 6.56 3.63
CA GLY A 126 -6.29 5.68 2.67
C GLY A 126 -7.80 5.92 2.56
N ARG A 127 -8.50 6.14 3.69
CA ARG A 127 -9.92 6.51 3.66
C ARG A 127 -10.17 7.85 2.97
N HIS A 128 -9.28 8.82 3.17
CA HIS A 128 -9.42 10.14 2.55
C HIS A 128 -9.35 10.09 1.02
N VAL A 129 -8.62 9.12 0.47
CA VAL A 129 -8.43 8.94 -0.97
C VAL A 129 -9.14 7.70 -1.54
N ASN A 130 -10.06 7.12 -0.79
CA ASN A 130 -10.83 5.91 -1.19
C ASN A 130 -9.94 4.76 -1.67
N ALA A 131 -8.81 4.53 -1.00
CA ALA A 131 -7.89 3.46 -1.34
C ALA A 131 -8.53 2.09 -1.12
N VAL A 132 -8.48 1.22 -2.12
CA VAL A 132 -8.82 -0.21 -1.98
C VAL A 132 -7.75 -0.89 -1.12
N LEU A 133 -6.49 -0.67 -1.46
CA LEU A 133 -5.34 -1.15 -0.70
C LEU A 133 -4.34 -0.01 -0.52
N ALA A 134 -3.79 0.14 0.68
CA ALA A 134 -2.77 1.14 0.95
C ALA A 134 -1.67 0.59 1.86
N ILE A 135 -0.44 1.00 1.62
CA ILE A 135 0.73 0.78 2.46
C ILE A 135 1.44 2.10 2.75
N ASN A 136 2.33 2.14 3.74
CA ASN A 136 3.17 3.31 3.97
C ASN A 136 4.17 3.53 2.83
N GLY A 137 4.60 4.77 2.64
CA GLY A 137 5.63 5.17 1.69
C GLY A 137 7.07 5.08 2.25
N ASP A 138 7.94 5.98 1.77
CA ASP A 138 9.39 5.97 1.99
C ASP A 138 9.89 6.88 3.11
N PHE A 139 9.00 7.40 3.96
CA PHE A 139 9.39 8.24 5.10
C PHE A 139 9.98 9.62 4.72
N PHE A 140 9.62 10.17 3.56
CA PHE A 140 10.19 11.41 3.02
C PHE A 140 10.11 12.60 3.96
N GLY A 141 9.10 12.67 4.81
CA GLY A 141 8.87 13.81 5.70
C GLY A 141 9.84 13.90 6.86
N SER A 142 10.50 12.81 7.23
CA SER A 142 11.45 12.74 8.33
C SER A 142 12.89 12.98 7.90
N HIS A 143 13.18 12.89 6.61
CA HIS A 143 14.49 13.20 6.04
C HIS A 143 14.48 14.55 5.33
N LYS A 144 15.66 15.15 5.17
CA LYS A 144 15.87 16.37 4.37
C LYS A 144 16.45 16.05 3.00
N ASP A 145 16.99 14.87 2.82
CA ASP A 145 17.61 14.33 1.62
C ASP A 145 16.66 13.36 0.89
N GLY A 146 17.05 12.96 -0.30
CA GLY A 146 16.36 12.05 -1.18
C GLY A 146 15.63 12.73 -2.33
N TYR A 147 15.28 11.95 -3.33
CA TYR A 147 14.49 12.39 -4.47
C TYR A 147 13.01 12.06 -4.23
N ILE A 148 12.17 13.08 -4.31
CA ILE A 148 10.72 12.93 -4.11
C ILE A 148 10.00 13.42 -5.34
N LEU A 149 9.45 12.50 -6.10
CA LEU A 149 8.53 12.75 -7.20
C LEU A 149 7.23 12.00 -6.88
N ARG A 150 6.12 12.71 -6.85
CA ARG A 150 4.80 12.14 -6.55
C ARG A 150 3.78 12.70 -7.53
N GLN A 151 3.00 11.82 -8.13
CA GLN A 151 1.97 12.18 -9.11
C GLN A 151 2.51 13.11 -10.22
N GLY A 152 3.71 12.80 -10.75
CA GLY A 152 4.36 13.57 -11.81
C GLY A 152 4.89 14.94 -11.41
N THR A 153 4.97 15.24 -10.10
CA THR A 153 5.52 16.51 -9.60
C THR A 153 6.75 16.24 -8.73
N VAL A 154 7.85 16.92 -9.02
CA VAL A 154 9.07 16.89 -8.19
C VAL A 154 8.88 17.80 -6.99
N TYR A 155 9.00 17.26 -5.79
CA TYR A 155 8.92 17.99 -4.52
C TYR A 155 10.28 18.18 -3.87
N ARG A 156 11.24 17.31 -4.16
CA ARG A 156 12.62 17.39 -3.68
C ARG A 156 13.57 16.71 -4.65
N ASP A 157 14.71 17.33 -4.89
CA ASP A 157 15.87 16.74 -5.56
C ASP A 157 17.11 17.11 -4.75
N ALA A 158 17.42 16.29 -3.74
CA ALA A 158 18.54 16.50 -2.82
C ALA A 158 19.04 15.13 -2.36
N ILE A 159 19.85 14.51 -3.19
CA ILE A 159 20.33 13.14 -2.96
C ILE A 159 21.71 13.23 -2.32
N ASP A 160 21.76 13.07 -1.00
CA ASP A 160 22.99 12.96 -0.22
C ASP A 160 23.23 11.52 0.27
N ARG A 161 22.14 10.76 0.45
CA ARG A 161 22.16 9.39 0.94
C ARG A 161 22.31 8.40 -0.20
N LYS A 162 23.22 7.45 -0.02
CA LYS A 162 23.41 6.35 -0.95
C LYS A 162 22.37 5.25 -0.67
N CYS A 163 21.32 5.22 -1.42
CA CYS A 163 20.33 4.15 -1.45
C CYS A 163 19.71 4.04 -2.84
N ASP A 164 19.18 2.88 -3.16
CA ASP A 164 18.47 2.69 -4.42
C ASP A 164 17.28 3.65 -4.52
N ILE A 165 16.98 4.13 -5.74
CA ILE A 165 15.79 4.92 -6.02
C ILE A 165 14.88 4.11 -6.92
N LEU A 166 13.64 3.88 -6.45
CA LEU A 166 12.59 3.33 -7.30
C LEU A 166 11.94 4.47 -8.09
N LEU A 167 11.86 4.32 -9.40
CA LEU A 167 11.04 5.11 -10.30
C LEU A 167 9.87 4.27 -10.77
N ILE A 168 8.67 4.85 -10.82
CA ILE A 168 7.47 4.26 -11.42
C ILE A 168 7.06 5.16 -12.58
N ASP A 169 7.05 4.64 -13.78
CA ASP A 169 6.72 5.39 -14.99
C ASP A 169 5.19 5.49 -15.22
N GLU A 170 4.80 6.14 -16.31
CA GLU A 170 3.40 6.38 -16.69
C GLU A 170 2.64 5.11 -17.09
N ASP A 171 3.35 4.03 -17.41
CA ASP A 171 2.77 2.72 -17.71
C ASP A 171 2.69 1.83 -16.44
N GLY A 172 3.19 2.33 -15.29
CA GLY A 172 3.20 1.63 -14.02
C GLY A 172 4.40 0.71 -13.83
N ASP A 173 5.37 0.74 -14.75
CA ASP A 173 6.55 -0.11 -14.70
C ASP A 173 7.61 0.45 -13.73
N PHE A 174 8.33 -0.46 -13.06
CA PHE A 174 9.30 -0.15 -12.01
C PHE A 174 10.72 -0.15 -12.57
N HIS A 175 11.45 0.91 -12.27
CA HIS A 175 12.85 1.08 -12.66
C HIS A 175 13.69 1.42 -11.43
N ILE A 176 14.89 0.87 -11.33
CA ILE A 176 15.82 1.13 -10.24
C ILE A 176 17.01 1.94 -10.72
N ILE A 177 17.28 3.05 -10.03
CA ILE A 177 18.57 3.73 -10.09
C ILE A 177 19.37 3.22 -8.89
N PRO A 178 20.45 2.44 -9.11
CA PRO A 178 21.24 1.89 -8.03
C PRO A 178 21.96 2.96 -7.21
N TYR A 179 22.28 2.64 -5.95
CA TYR A 179 22.99 3.56 -5.04
C TYR A 179 24.46 3.81 -5.42
N ASP A 180 25.06 2.94 -6.22
CA ASP A 180 26.50 2.96 -6.61
C ASP A 180 26.79 3.76 -7.87
N VAL A 181 25.76 4.35 -8.49
CA VAL A 181 25.91 5.27 -9.63
C VAL A 181 25.81 6.72 -9.19
N ASP A 182 26.22 7.66 -10.04
CA ASP A 182 26.00 9.09 -9.80
C ASP A 182 24.54 9.46 -10.08
N GLN A 183 23.70 9.25 -9.08
CA GLN A 183 22.25 9.49 -9.14
C GLN A 183 21.90 10.97 -9.41
N ASN A 184 22.80 11.91 -9.12
CA ASN A 184 22.58 13.34 -9.36
C ASN A 184 22.72 13.71 -10.84
N SER A 185 23.47 12.93 -11.62
CA SER A 185 23.64 13.15 -13.05
C SER A 185 22.49 12.60 -13.91
N ILE A 186 21.56 11.84 -13.32
CA ILE A 186 20.47 11.17 -14.03
C ILE A 186 19.20 12.05 -13.99
N ASP A 187 18.58 12.26 -15.15
CA ASP A 187 17.22 12.82 -15.20
C ASP A 187 16.22 11.77 -14.70
N LYS A 188 15.65 12.04 -13.53
CA LYS A 188 14.69 11.17 -12.85
C LYS A 188 13.24 11.50 -13.16
N THR A 189 13.00 12.45 -14.06
CA THR A 189 11.63 12.82 -14.50
C THR A 189 11.15 11.98 -15.67
N GLN A 190 12.06 11.28 -16.33
CA GLN A 190 11.78 10.39 -17.45
C GLN A 190 12.73 9.18 -17.44
N ILE A 191 12.27 8.07 -17.94
CA ILE A 191 13.03 6.84 -18.10
C ILE A 191 12.59 6.15 -19.40
N GLU A 192 13.56 5.78 -20.26
CA GLU A 192 13.29 5.09 -21.54
C GLU A 192 12.24 5.80 -22.43
N GLY A 193 12.18 7.14 -22.35
CA GLY A 193 11.23 7.96 -23.12
C GLY A 193 9.83 8.08 -22.49
N LYS A 194 9.59 7.43 -21.35
CA LYS A 194 8.34 7.48 -20.58
C LYS A 194 8.49 8.47 -19.43
N LYS A 195 7.39 9.12 -19.06
CA LYS A 195 7.33 10.04 -17.93
C LYS A 195 7.34 9.26 -16.61
N VAL A 196 8.14 9.68 -15.65
CA VAL A 196 8.08 9.16 -14.28
C VAL A 196 6.96 9.83 -13.51
N ILE A 197 6.11 9.02 -12.89
CA ILE A 197 4.94 9.47 -12.13
C ILE A 197 5.22 9.48 -10.62
N ASN A 198 5.93 8.47 -10.12
CA ASN A 198 6.32 8.40 -8.71
C ASN A 198 7.79 7.98 -8.59
N ALA A 199 8.48 8.48 -7.55
CA ALA A 199 9.81 8.03 -7.20
C ALA A 199 9.99 7.96 -5.68
N PHE A 200 10.66 6.91 -5.21
CA PHE A 200 10.89 6.63 -3.79
C PHE A 200 12.37 6.46 -3.51
N THR A 201 12.85 7.07 -2.42
CA THR A 201 14.23 7.01 -1.99
C THR A 201 14.32 6.33 -0.62
N PHE A 202 14.41 5.00 -0.62
CA PHE A 202 14.54 4.18 0.59
C PHE A 202 15.39 2.94 0.29
N GLY A 203 14.79 1.89 -0.32
CA GLY A 203 15.49 0.67 -0.72
C GLY A 203 15.82 -0.30 0.42
N PRO A 204 16.60 -1.32 0.15
CA PRO A 204 17.17 -1.64 -1.15
C PRO A 204 16.17 -2.27 -2.14
N CYS A 205 16.58 -2.40 -3.41
CA CYS A 205 16.01 -3.35 -4.32
C CYS A 205 16.46 -4.76 -3.92
N LEU A 206 15.53 -5.70 -3.80
CA LEU A 206 15.82 -7.07 -3.38
C LEU A 206 15.98 -8.00 -4.58
N ILE A 207 15.07 -7.87 -5.54
CA ILE A 207 14.97 -8.72 -6.73
C ILE A 207 14.70 -7.80 -7.92
N LYS A 208 15.36 -8.08 -9.05
CA LYS A 208 15.14 -7.42 -10.34
C LYS A 208 15.21 -8.47 -11.45
N ASN A 209 14.15 -8.56 -12.28
CA ASN A 209 14.03 -9.53 -13.37
C ASN A 209 14.34 -10.97 -12.90
N ASP A 210 13.70 -11.40 -11.82
CA ASP A 210 13.86 -12.71 -11.14
C ASP A 210 15.24 -12.94 -10.50
N GLU A 211 16.20 -12.03 -10.66
CA GLU A 211 17.52 -12.13 -10.06
C GLU A 211 17.58 -11.43 -8.71
N VAL A 212 18.11 -12.10 -7.68
CA VAL A 212 18.38 -11.48 -6.38
C VAL A 212 19.55 -10.51 -6.53
N VAL A 213 19.25 -9.21 -6.37
CA VAL A 213 20.25 -8.13 -6.48
C VAL A 213 20.65 -7.56 -5.11
N LEU A 214 20.06 -8.07 -4.04
CA LEU A 214 20.34 -7.63 -2.67
C LEU A 214 21.82 -7.85 -2.30
N ASP A 215 22.53 -6.77 -2.03
CA ASP A 215 23.85 -6.79 -1.41
C ASP A 215 23.86 -5.96 -0.13
N ILE A 216 23.50 -6.60 0.99
CA ILE A 216 23.43 -5.92 2.30
C ILE A 216 24.78 -5.36 2.74
N LYS A 217 25.88 -5.99 2.33
CA LYS A 217 27.23 -5.56 2.75
C LYS A 217 27.71 -4.34 1.98
N ALA A 218 27.23 -4.20 0.73
CA ALA A 218 27.62 -3.10 -0.12
C ALA A 218 26.69 -1.89 0.00
N ASP A 219 25.42 -2.07 0.40
CA ASP A 219 24.47 -0.98 0.55
C ASP A 219 24.68 -0.23 1.89
N PRO A 220 25.26 0.99 1.87
CA PRO A 220 25.57 1.73 3.08
C PRO A 220 24.33 2.16 3.88
N ALA A 221 23.17 2.30 3.23
CA ALA A 221 21.95 2.72 3.90
C ALA A 221 21.36 1.60 4.77
N HIS A 222 21.72 0.35 4.50
CA HIS A 222 21.19 -0.83 5.16
C HIS A 222 22.25 -1.67 5.90
N ALA A 223 23.53 -1.34 5.75
CA ALA A 223 24.63 -2.01 6.47
C ALA A 223 24.45 -2.00 8.00
N ASP A 224 23.77 -0.98 8.53
CA ASP A 224 23.50 -0.84 9.96
C ASP A 224 22.20 -1.53 10.42
N ALA A 225 21.41 -2.10 9.52
CA ALA A 225 20.15 -2.77 9.84
C ALA A 225 20.08 -4.23 9.35
N PRO A 226 21.11 -5.08 9.61
CA PRO A 226 21.14 -6.47 9.13
C PRO A 226 20.14 -7.37 9.89
N GLY A 227 19.53 -6.84 10.97
CA GLY A 227 18.67 -7.62 11.84
C GLY A 227 17.25 -7.77 11.35
N ARG A 228 16.49 -8.59 12.08
CA ARG A 228 15.06 -8.73 11.91
C ARG A 228 14.35 -7.43 12.22
N GLY A 229 13.36 -7.07 11.42
CA GLY A 229 12.54 -5.89 11.62
C GLY A 229 11.24 -5.97 10.86
N ALA A 230 10.25 -5.19 11.28
CA ALA A 230 9.03 -5.02 10.48
C ALA A 230 9.39 -4.38 9.14
N ARG A 231 8.84 -4.93 8.06
CA ARG A 231 9.17 -4.56 6.67
C ARG A 231 7.91 -4.21 5.89
N THR A 232 8.08 -3.36 4.91
CA THR A 232 7.09 -3.07 3.87
C THR A 232 7.79 -3.17 2.53
N VAL A 233 7.20 -3.91 1.59
CA VAL A 233 7.76 -4.10 0.25
C VAL A 233 6.68 -3.84 -0.79
N LEU A 234 7.05 -3.13 -1.83
CA LEU A 234 6.27 -2.93 -3.04
C LEU A 234 6.94 -3.71 -4.17
N ILE A 235 6.18 -4.53 -4.88
CA ILE A 235 6.68 -5.51 -5.86
C ILE A 235 5.87 -5.38 -7.13
N GLN A 236 6.55 -5.35 -8.27
CA GLN A 236 5.94 -5.56 -9.58
C GLN A 236 6.17 -7.01 -9.98
N THR A 237 5.09 -7.73 -10.33
CA THR A 237 5.11 -9.13 -10.75
C THR A 237 4.73 -9.32 -12.22
N GLY A 238 4.40 -8.24 -12.91
CA GLY A 238 4.04 -8.19 -14.31
C GLY A 238 3.46 -6.84 -14.66
N HIS A 239 3.15 -6.62 -15.94
CA HIS A 239 2.54 -5.38 -16.38
C HIS A 239 1.17 -5.18 -15.70
N LEU A 240 1.03 -4.08 -14.94
CA LEU A 240 -0.17 -3.74 -14.12
C LEU A 240 -0.51 -4.81 -13.06
N GLU A 241 0.44 -5.67 -12.73
CA GLU A 241 0.32 -6.68 -11.68
C GLU A 241 1.37 -6.43 -10.58
N TYR A 242 0.89 -6.38 -9.35
CA TYR A 242 1.72 -6.01 -8.21
C TYR A 242 1.47 -6.93 -7.03
N MET A 243 2.46 -6.98 -6.15
CA MET A 243 2.31 -7.57 -4.83
C MET A 243 2.85 -6.59 -3.78
N VAL A 244 2.21 -6.53 -2.63
CA VAL A 244 2.71 -5.78 -1.48
C VAL A 244 2.82 -6.72 -0.28
N ILE A 245 3.87 -6.54 0.52
CA ILE A 245 4.10 -7.34 1.71
C ILE A 245 4.32 -6.41 2.90
N THR A 246 3.70 -6.72 4.03
CA THR A 246 4.04 -6.14 5.33
C THR A 246 4.21 -7.25 6.35
N CYS A 247 5.24 -7.16 7.16
CA CYS A 247 5.42 -8.02 8.32
C CYS A 247 5.66 -7.18 9.56
N ARG A 248 5.29 -7.71 10.71
CA ARG A 248 5.44 -7.04 12.01
C ARG A 248 5.93 -8.03 13.07
N GLU A 249 5.82 -7.67 14.34
CA GLU A 249 6.32 -8.44 15.49
C GLU A 249 7.86 -8.48 15.48
N VAL A 250 8.46 -9.68 15.46
CA VAL A 250 9.92 -9.84 15.34
C VAL A 250 10.44 -9.48 13.95
N GLY A 251 9.54 -9.44 12.94
CA GLY A 251 9.86 -9.10 11.57
C GLY A 251 10.75 -10.12 10.85
N LEU A 252 11.31 -9.68 9.72
CA LEU A 252 12.16 -10.48 8.82
C LEU A 252 13.50 -9.78 8.60
N THR A 253 14.56 -10.55 8.35
CA THR A 253 15.76 -10.01 7.69
C THR A 253 15.43 -9.74 6.22
N LEU A 254 16.31 -9.04 5.51
CA LEU A 254 16.10 -8.78 4.08
C LEU A 254 16.25 -10.07 3.26
N GLU A 255 17.15 -10.97 3.66
CA GLU A 255 17.31 -12.28 3.01
C GLU A 255 16.09 -13.18 3.22
N GLU A 256 15.55 -13.24 4.45
CA GLU A 256 14.32 -13.99 4.74
C GLU A 256 13.15 -13.42 3.94
N LEU A 257 13.08 -12.10 3.81
CA LEU A 257 12.05 -11.42 3.02
C LEU A 257 12.19 -11.74 1.53
N THR A 258 13.43 -11.75 1.00
CA THR A 258 13.73 -12.13 -0.39
C THR A 258 13.30 -13.57 -0.67
N SER A 259 13.65 -14.50 0.22
CA SER A 259 13.24 -15.90 0.11
C SER A 259 11.71 -16.04 0.14
N LEU A 260 11.05 -15.34 1.06
CA LEU A 260 9.58 -15.33 1.14
C LEU A 260 8.92 -14.80 -0.15
N ILE A 261 9.46 -13.75 -0.77
CA ILE A 261 8.94 -13.23 -2.03
C ILE A 261 8.99 -14.32 -3.11
N GLN A 262 10.12 -15.02 -3.24
CA GLN A 262 10.30 -16.13 -4.20
C GLN A 262 9.38 -17.33 -3.92
N GLU A 263 8.94 -17.54 -2.67
CA GLU A 263 7.94 -18.54 -2.32
C GLU A 263 6.50 -18.12 -2.70
N LEU A 264 6.20 -16.81 -2.75
CA LEU A 264 4.86 -16.28 -2.96
C LEU A 264 4.51 -16.02 -4.43
N THR A 265 5.51 -15.93 -5.30
CA THR A 265 5.33 -15.68 -6.74
C THR A 265 6.46 -16.27 -7.55
N ASP A 266 6.12 -16.78 -8.75
CA ASP A 266 7.07 -17.38 -9.69
C ASP A 266 7.81 -16.33 -10.53
N HIS A 267 7.34 -15.08 -10.53
CA HIS A 267 7.92 -14.00 -11.33
C HIS A 267 7.95 -12.68 -10.56
N VAL A 268 9.10 -11.99 -10.63
CA VAL A 268 9.34 -10.68 -10.01
C VAL A 268 10.12 -9.80 -10.97
N GLU A 269 9.49 -8.76 -11.50
CA GLU A 269 10.19 -7.75 -12.27
C GLU A 269 11.03 -6.84 -11.36
N CYS A 270 10.44 -6.39 -10.24
CA CYS A 270 11.14 -5.57 -9.25
C CYS A 270 10.52 -5.73 -7.87
N ALA A 271 11.35 -5.93 -6.84
CA ALA A 271 10.93 -5.92 -5.43
C ALA A 271 11.72 -4.85 -4.67
N TYR A 272 11.02 -3.83 -4.16
CA TYR A 272 11.63 -2.66 -3.54
C TYR A 272 11.13 -2.44 -2.11
N VAL A 273 12.06 -2.27 -1.17
CA VAL A 273 11.76 -2.03 0.24
C VAL A 273 11.38 -0.57 0.48
N LEU A 274 10.29 -0.38 1.22
CA LEU A 274 9.84 0.91 1.75
C LEU A 274 10.08 1.00 3.26
N ASP A 275 9.69 2.13 3.90
CA ASP A 275 9.90 2.32 5.33
C ASP A 275 9.28 1.18 6.14
N GLY A 276 10.04 0.72 7.12
CA GLY A 276 9.72 -0.42 7.97
C GLY A 276 9.44 -0.03 9.43
N GLY A 277 9.75 -0.95 10.34
CA GLY A 277 9.59 -0.73 11.77
C GLY A 277 8.13 -0.42 12.16
N LEU A 278 7.92 0.60 12.98
CA LEU A 278 6.57 1.01 13.41
C LEU A 278 5.75 1.64 12.27
N SER A 279 6.38 2.02 11.16
CA SER A 279 5.70 2.54 9.97
C SER A 279 5.06 1.44 9.12
N SER A 280 5.54 0.19 9.21
CA SER A 280 5.00 -0.92 8.41
C SER A 280 3.52 -1.10 8.67
N GLN A 281 2.69 -0.66 7.74
CA GLN A 281 1.25 -0.67 7.82
C GLN A 281 0.64 -1.06 6.48
N MET A 282 -0.44 -1.85 6.55
CA MET A 282 -1.30 -2.17 5.41
C MET A 282 -2.74 -1.89 5.80
N ALA A 283 -3.44 -1.15 4.97
CA ALA A 283 -4.87 -0.92 5.10
C ALA A 283 -5.59 -1.48 3.87
N PHE A 284 -6.68 -2.18 4.11
CA PHE A 284 -7.56 -2.71 3.08
C PHE A 284 -8.93 -2.07 3.26
N ALA A 285 -9.43 -1.44 2.20
CA ALA A 285 -10.71 -0.74 2.18
C ALA A 285 -10.91 0.14 3.44
N GLY A 286 -9.95 1.02 3.70
CA GLY A 286 -9.98 1.98 4.80
C GLY A 286 -9.78 1.40 6.21
N ARG A 287 -9.43 0.11 6.36
CA ARG A 287 -9.14 -0.54 7.65
C ARG A 287 -7.68 -0.96 7.74
N LEU A 288 -7.03 -0.61 8.85
CA LEU A 288 -5.69 -1.10 9.15
C LEU A 288 -5.78 -2.59 9.52
N ILE A 289 -5.14 -3.45 8.72
CA ILE A 289 -5.27 -4.91 8.83
C ILE A 289 -4.10 -5.59 9.54
N ASN A 290 -2.91 -5.00 9.58
CA ASN A 290 -1.73 -5.54 10.25
C ASN A 290 -1.48 -4.89 11.63
N LYS A 291 -2.53 -4.74 12.45
CA LYS A 291 -2.43 -4.20 13.81
C LYS A 291 -1.64 -5.14 14.72
N LEU A 292 -0.78 -4.57 15.56
CA LEU A 292 -0.31 -5.24 16.77
C LEU A 292 -1.27 -4.96 17.91
N ALA A 293 -1.56 -6.00 18.72
CA ALA A 293 -2.54 -5.92 19.79
C ALA A 293 -2.17 -4.87 20.85
N ASP A 294 -0.88 -4.67 21.09
CA ASP A 294 -0.29 -3.88 22.17
C ASP A 294 0.45 -2.61 21.71
N LYS A 295 0.54 -2.36 20.39
CA LYS A 295 1.30 -1.24 19.85
C LYS A 295 0.48 -0.39 18.90
N THR A 296 0.53 0.92 19.12
CA THR A 296 -0.03 1.90 18.19
C THR A 296 0.85 1.97 16.93
N ALA A 297 0.24 1.88 15.76
CA ALA A 297 0.92 2.12 14.50
C ALA A 297 1.42 3.58 14.45
N ARG A 298 2.70 3.78 14.09
CA ARG A 298 3.28 5.12 13.96
C ARG A 298 2.61 5.86 12.81
N PRO A 299 2.16 7.10 12.98
CA PRO A 299 1.72 7.91 11.87
C PRO A 299 2.85 8.10 10.84
N VAL A 300 2.49 8.07 9.55
CA VAL A 300 3.40 8.19 8.39
C VAL A 300 3.11 9.47 7.62
N THR A 301 4.06 9.92 6.82
CA THR A 301 3.91 11.13 6.00
C THR A 301 3.14 10.89 4.73
N ASP A 302 3.29 9.71 4.14
CA ASP A 302 2.67 9.34 2.87
C ASP A 302 2.31 7.85 2.79
N ILE A 303 1.51 7.56 1.79
CA ILE A 303 1.10 6.20 1.43
C ILE A 303 1.34 5.96 -0.06
N VAL A 304 1.55 4.69 -0.41
CA VAL A 304 1.33 4.12 -1.74
C VAL A 304 -0.01 3.41 -1.69
N TYR A 305 -0.86 3.61 -2.69
CA TYR A 305 -2.17 2.99 -2.70
C TYR A 305 -2.66 2.63 -4.08
N PHE A 306 -3.57 1.68 -4.11
CA PHE A 306 -4.29 1.25 -5.29
C PHE A 306 -5.74 1.69 -5.17
N ALA A 307 -6.24 2.35 -6.21
CA ALA A 307 -7.59 2.89 -6.27
C ALA A 307 -8.43 2.15 -7.31
N SER A 308 -9.73 2.03 -7.03
CA SER A 308 -10.69 1.69 -8.07
C SER A 308 -10.84 2.86 -9.06
N ALA A 309 -11.03 2.55 -10.33
CA ALA A 309 -11.47 3.48 -11.35
C ALA A 309 -12.97 3.34 -11.65
N TRP A 310 -13.62 2.40 -10.99
CA TRP A 310 -15.05 2.16 -11.15
C TRP A 310 -15.85 3.34 -10.59
N GLN A 311 -16.71 3.91 -11.41
CA GLN A 311 -17.68 4.92 -10.98
C GLN A 311 -19.04 4.26 -10.83
N THR A 312 -19.62 4.40 -9.64
CA THR A 312 -21.04 4.07 -9.44
C THR A 312 -21.89 5.24 -9.99
N GLU A 313 -22.82 4.94 -10.89
CA GLU A 313 -23.84 5.89 -11.33
C GLU A 313 -24.67 6.45 -10.16
#